data_3be71d1be064db42d4f9e6f81930d7c5
#
_entry.id   3be71d1be064db42d4f9e6f81930d7c5
#
_cell.length_a   1.000
_cell.length_b   1.000
_cell.length_c   1.000
_cell.angle_alpha   90.00
_cell.angle_beta   90.00
_cell.angle_gamma   90.00
#
_symmetry.space_group_name_H-M   'P 1'
#
loop_
_entity.id
_entity.type
_entity.pdbx_description
1 polymer ?
#
loop_
_entity_poly.entity_id
_entity_poly.type
_entity_poly.pdbx_seq_one_letter_code
_entity_poly.pdbx_strand_id
1 'polypeptide(L)'
;MTYPDKTVYPVASCNDQDFKNLMDVYLDAVFNPNITKYEEIFKQEGWHYELTGKDDELKINGVVYNEMKGAYSSPDEVLSSQIYRSLFPDNTYSKDSGGNPEYIPKLTYEAYLDFYHKYYHPSNSYIYLYGDMDVVERLEWLDKEYLSLYDYKKVNSEINKQPAFDEIKNVEAQYSITMDDSQENKTYLSYNRVVGDSLDEMLYQAFDVLDYALVSSPGAPVKQALIDAGIGDDVYGSYDAGILQPVFSFVAKNANASQADEFESIIENTLKEVVKTGINKEALLAGINSSEFKFREADFGQFPKGLLFGIKLFRQLAV
;
A
#
# COMPACT_ATOMS: atom_id res chain seq x y z
N MET A 1 0.30 5.27 -9.80
CA MET A 1 0.53 4.50 -8.57
C MET A 1 -0.68 4.69 -7.68
N THR A 2 -1.33 3.60 -7.28
CA THR A 2 -2.57 3.63 -6.50
C THR A 2 -2.31 3.15 -5.08
N TYR A 3 -2.77 3.90 -4.10
CA TYR A 3 -2.69 3.61 -2.66
C TYR A 3 -4.10 3.62 -2.06
N PRO A 4 -4.30 3.08 -0.87
CA PRO A 4 -5.62 3.06 -0.24
C PRO A 4 -6.22 4.46 0.01
N ASP A 5 -5.39 5.48 0.14
CA ASP A 5 -5.75 6.84 0.52
C ASP A 5 -5.41 7.91 -0.52
N LYS A 6 -4.67 7.57 -1.57
CA LYS A 6 -4.24 8.51 -2.62
C LYS A 6 -3.90 7.82 -3.92
N THR A 7 -3.95 8.57 -5.00
CA THR A 7 -3.40 8.17 -6.31
C THR A 7 -2.33 9.17 -6.71
N VAL A 8 -1.19 8.68 -7.19
CA VAL A 8 -0.02 9.50 -7.55
C VAL A 8 0.31 9.28 -9.02
N TYR A 9 0.50 10.37 -9.76
CA TYR A 9 0.84 10.39 -11.18
C TYR A 9 2.25 10.97 -11.37
N PRO A 10 3.31 10.16 -11.14
CA PRO A 10 4.68 10.65 -11.22
C PRO A 10 5.16 10.70 -12.66
N VAL A 11 5.86 11.77 -12.99
CA VAL A 11 6.60 11.91 -14.25
C VAL A 11 8.00 12.45 -13.95
N ALA A 12 8.97 12.09 -14.78
CA ALA A 12 10.33 12.58 -14.66
C ALA A 12 11.00 12.68 -16.05
N SER A 13 11.77 13.73 -16.25
CA SER A 13 12.63 13.88 -17.42
C SER A 13 13.88 14.69 -17.06
N CYS A 14 14.98 14.41 -17.72
CA CYS A 14 16.21 15.21 -17.66
C CYS A 14 16.23 16.31 -18.73
N ASN A 15 15.23 16.39 -19.61
CA ASN A 15 15.09 17.40 -20.62
C ASN A 15 13.97 18.38 -20.24
N ASP A 16 14.27 19.66 -20.22
CA ASP A 16 13.34 20.70 -19.76
C ASP A 16 12.08 20.79 -20.62
N GLN A 17 12.21 20.71 -21.96
CA GLN A 17 11.06 20.74 -22.85
C GLN A 17 10.20 19.49 -22.74
N ASP A 18 10.82 18.33 -22.59
CA ASP A 18 10.11 17.07 -22.39
C ASP A 18 9.37 17.08 -21.02
N PHE A 19 10.00 17.62 -19.99
CA PHE A 19 9.34 17.77 -18.68
C PHE A 19 8.10 18.66 -18.76
N LYS A 20 8.16 19.78 -19.51
CA LYS A 20 6.98 20.63 -19.79
C LYS A 20 5.87 19.86 -20.48
N ASN A 21 6.21 19.09 -21.52
CA ASN A 21 5.25 18.28 -22.25
C ASN A 21 4.61 17.20 -21.36
N LEU A 22 5.42 16.55 -20.50
CA LEU A 22 4.93 15.55 -19.54
C LEU A 22 3.99 16.17 -18.51
N MET A 23 4.32 17.35 -17.98
CA MET A 23 3.41 18.07 -17.07
C MET A 23 2.06 18.33 -17.72
N ASP A 24 2.05 18.84 -18.95
CA ASP A 24 0.83 19.15 -19.70
C ASP A 24 0.00 17.90 -19.96
N VAL A 25 0.60 16.86 -20.52
CA VAL A 25 -0.08 15.59 -20.84
C VAL A 25 -0.68 14.93 -19.60
N TYR A 26 0.06 14.90 -18.49
CA TYR A 26 -0.42 14.22 -17.28
C TYR A 26 -1.44 15.05 -16.50
N LEU A 27 -1.30 16.37 -16.45
CA LEU A 27 -2.32 17.24 -15.86
C LEU A 27 -3.63 17.20 -16.64
N ASP A 28 -3.55 17.23 -17.97
CA ASP A 28 -4.73 17.07 -18.83
C ASP A 28 -5.39 15.70 -18.61
N ALA A 29 -4.60 14.62 -18.61
CA ALA A 29 -5.10 13.27 -18.37
C ALA A 29 -5.76 13.10 -17.00
N VAL A 30 -5.30 13.84 -15.97
CA VAL A 30 -5.87 13.78 -14.61
C VAL A 30 -7.11 14.65 -14.47
N PHE A 31 -7.09 15.89 -14.99
CA PHE A 31 -8.17 16.85 -14.78
C PHE A 31 -9.21 16.88 -15.91
N ASN A 32 -8.84 16.45 -17.12
CA ASN A 32 -9.72 16.42 -18.29
C ASN A 32 -9.73 15.06 -19.00
N PRO A 33 -9.83 13.92 -18.29
CA PRO A 33 -9.68 12.61 -18.89
C PRO A 33 -10.81 12.30 -19.88
N ASN A 34 -10.47 11.53 -20.88
CA ASN A 34 -11.43 11.08 -21.89
C ASN A 34 -12.46 10.05 -21.36
N ILE A 35 -12.28 9.56 -20.15
CA ILE A 35 -13.23 8.65 -19.48
C ILE A 35 -14.64 9.26 -19.36
N THR A 36 -14.75 10.58 -19.29
CA THR A 36 -16.03 11.30 -19.23
C THR A 36 -16.76 11.36 -20.57
N LYS A 37 -16.08 11.04 -21.65
CA LYS A 37 -16.62 11.12 -23.02
C LYS A 37 -16.86 9.74 -23.65
N TYR A 38 -16.07 8.75 -23.26
CA TYR A 38 -16.05 7.42 -23.89
C TYR A 38 -16.17 6.33 -22.83
N GLU A 39 -17.35 5.74 -22.72
CA GLU A 39 -17.62 4.60 -21.83
C GLU A 39 -16.77 3.38 -22.18
N GLU A 40 -16.33 3.26 -23.43
CA GLU A 40 -15.50 2.18 -23.92
C GLU A 40 -14.17 2.08 -23.15
N ILE A 41 -13.63 3.19 -22.66
CA ILE A 41 -12.42 3.22 -21.83
C ILE A 41 -12.67 2.47 -20.52
N PHE A 42 -13.80 2.73 -19.86
CA PHE A 42 -14.17 2.01 -18.65
C PHE A 42 -14.33 0.51 -18.91
N LYS A 43 -14.95 0.12 -20.02
CA LYS A 43 -15.15 -1.29 -20.38
C LYS A 43 -13.83 -1.97 -20.70
N GLN A 44 -12.94 -1.31 -21.44
CA GLN A 44 -11.63 -1.86 -21.79
C GLN A 44 -10.72 -2.00 -20.59
N GLU A 45 -10.57 -0.94 -19.83
CA GLU A 45 -9.62 -0.88 -18.71
C GLU A 45 -10.20 -1.56 -17.44
N GLY A 46 -11.47 -1.34 -17.14
CA GLY A 46 -12.11 -1.87 -15.93
C GLY A 46 -12.54 -3.32 -16.10
N TRP A 47 -13.72 -3.50 -16.68
CA TRP A 47 -14.29 -4.83 -16.95
C TRP A 47 -15.42 -4.78 -17.98
N HIS A 48 -15.60 -5.89 -18.70
CA HIS A 48 -16.72 -6.11 -19.61
C HIS A 48 -17.01 -7.62 -19.78
N TYR A 49 -18.17 -7.94 -20.35
CA TYR A 49 -18.45 -9.30 -20.79
C TYR A 49 -17.85 -9.53 -22.17
N GLU A 50 -17.13 -10.63 -22.34
CA GLU A 50 -16.51 -11.02 -23.60
C GLU A 50 -17.06 -12.37 -24.06
N LEU A 51 -17.39 -12.45 -25.35
CA LEU A 51 -17.75 -13.67 -26.05
C LEU A 51 -16.87 -13.82 -27.29
N THR A 52 -15.96 -14.80 -27.28
CA THR A 52 -14.99 -15.02 -28.36
C THR A 52 -15.56 -15.78 -29.54
N GLY A 53 -16.59 -16.60 -29.32
CA GLY A 53 -17.30 -17.37 -30.35
C GLY A 53 -18.75 -17.62 -29.97
N LYS A 54 -19.58 -18.03 -30.95
CA LYS A 54 -21.03 -18.21 -30.72
C LYS A 54 -21.37 -19.29 -29.68
N ASP A 55 -20.49 -20.29 -29.56
CA ASP A 55 -20.67 -21.45 -28.66
C ASP A 55 -19.78 -21.38 -27.41
N ASP A 56 -19.04 -20.28 -27.22
CA ASP A 56 -18.17 -20.12 -26.08
C ASP A 56 -18.95 -19.61 -24.84
N GLU A 57 -18.42 -19.92 -23.68
CA GLU A 57 -18.92 -19.35 -22.42
C GLU A 57 -18.67 -17.85 -22.35
N LEU A 58 -19.65 -17.13 -21.81
CA LEU A 58 -19.52 -15.71 -21.51
C LEU A 58 -18.47 -15.52 -20.41
N LYS A 59 -17.43 -14.73 -20.69
CA LYS A 59 -16.34 -14.45 -19.77
C LYS A 59 -16.36 -12.99 -19.33
N ILE A 60 -15.75 -12.73 -18.17
CA ILE A 60 -15.44 -11.37 -17.72
C ILE A 60 -14.00 -11.10 -18.12
N ASN A 61 -13.77 -9.97 -18.77
CA ASN A 61 -12.46 -9.49 -19.20
C ASN A 61 -12.31 -8.00 -18.87
N GLY A 62 -11.11 -7.50 -18.86
CA GLY A 62 -10.74 -6.10 -18.57
C GLY A 62 -9.32 -6.05 -18.00
N VAL A 63 -8.60 -4.96 -18.25
CA VAL A 63 -7.21 -4.86 -17.83
C VAL A 63 -7.09 -4.96 -16.31
N VAL A 64 -7.78 -4.09 -15.57
CA VAL A 64 -7.75 -4.07 -14.10
C VAL A 64 -8.33 -5.35 -13.50
N TYR A 65 -9.45 -5.86 -14.06
CA TYR A 65 -10.02 -7.11 -13.61
C TYR A 65 -9.05 -8.29 -13.69
N ASN A 66 -8.37 -8.44 -14.83
CA ASN A 66 -7.42 -9.54 -15.03
C ASN A 66 -6.16 -9.37 -14.16
N GLU A 67 -5.66 -8.13 -14.02
CA GLU A 67 -4.53 -7.83 -13.13
C GLU A 67 -4.85 -8.22 -11.68
N MET A 68 -6.00 -7.78 -11.17
CA MET A 68 -6.40 -8.08 -9.80
C MET A 68 -6.73 -9.56 -9.59
N LYS A 69 -7.32 -10.23 -10.58
CA LYS A 69 -7.51 -11.69 -10.54
C LYS A 69 -6.17 -12.42 -10.46
N GLY A 70 -5.16 -11.95 -11.19
CA GLY A 70 -3.79 -12.46 -11.09
C GLY A 70 -3.16 -12.19 -9.71
N ALA A 71 -3.27 -10.99 -9.18
CA ALA A 71 -2.77 -10.61 -7.85
C ALA A 71 -3.37 -11.50 -6.75
N TYR A 72 -4.68 -11.70 -6.75
CA TYR A 72 -5.39 -12.54 -5.79
C TYR A 72 -5.11 -14.05 -5.90
N SER A 73 -4.35 -14.50 -6.90
CA SER A 73 -3.80 -15.85 -6.92
C SER A 73 -2.60 -16.03 -6.00
N SER A 74 -2.00 -14.93 -5.51
CA SER A 74 -0.89 -14.95 -4.56
C SER A 74 -1.39 -15.06 -3.11
N PRO A 75 -0.89 -16.03 -2.33
CA PRO A 75 -1.20 -16.12 -0.89
C PRO A 75 -0.81 -14.86 -0.12
N ASP A 76 0.28 -14.20 -0.51
CA ASP A 76 0.76 -12.95 0.12
C ASP A 76 -0.24 -11.81 -0.07
N GLU A 77 -0.86 -11.70 -1.24
CA GLU A 77 -1.86 -10.68 -1.50
C GLU A 77 -3.15 -10.93 -0.72
N VAL A 78 -3.57 -12.20 -0.65
CA VAL A 78 -4.73 -12.59 0.17
C VAL A 78 -4.46 -12.27 1.65
N LEU A 79 -3.28 -12.62 2.16
CA LEU A 79 -2.90 -12.31 3.53
C LEU A 79 -2.93 -10.79 3.78
N SER A 80 -2.26 -10.00 2.93
CA SER A 80 -2.23 -8.54 3.03
C SER A 80 -3.64 -7.95 3.05
N SER A 81 -4.48 -8.32 2.09
CA SER A 81 -5.87 -7.89 2.02
C SER A 81 -6.65 -8.20 3.31
N GLN A 82 -6.49 -9.41 3.88
CA GLN A 82 -7.16 -9.79 5.12
C GLN A 82 -6.63 -9.03 6.34
N ILE A 83 -5.34 -8.76 6.43
CA ILE A 83 -4.75 -7.92 7.50
C ILE A 83 -5.43 -6.55 7.51
N TYR A 84 -5.46 -5.86 6.37
CA TYR A 84 -6.04 -4.53 6.29
C TYR A 84 -7.55 -4.51 6.53
N ARG A 85 -8.29 -5.46 5.99
CA ARG A 85 -9.74 -5.59 6.23
C ARG A 85 -10.07 -5.84 7.69
N SER A 86 -9.27 -6.63 8.38
CA SER A 86 -9.49 -6.94 9.80
C SER A 86 -9.10 -5.80 10.72
N LEU A 87 -8.03 -5.06 10.40
CA LEU A 87 -7.55 -3.96 11.24
C LEU A 87 -8.31 -2.65 10.99
N PHE A 88 -8.86 -2.42 9.80
CA PHE A 88 -9.48 -1.16 9.40
C PHE A 88 -10.89 -1.31 8.81
N PRO A 89 -11.83 -2.03 9.46
CA PRO A 89 -13.14 -2.30 8.86
C PRO A 89 -13.96 -1.05 8.57
N ASP A 90 -13.73 0.06 9.29
CA ASP A 90 -14.59 1.24 9.28
C ASP A 90 -14.08 2.37 8.38
N ASN A 91 -12.92 2.19 7.71
CA ASN A 91 -12.35 3.22 6.84
C ASN A 91 -11.85 2.68 5.49
N THR A 92 -11.21 3.54 4.69
CA THR A 92 -10.77 3.22 3.33
C THR A 92 -9.70 2.13 3.28
N TYR A 93 -8.89 1.98 4.33
CA TYR A 93 -7.82 1.00 4.36
C TYR A 93 -8.30 -0.46 4.33
N SER A 94 -9.59 -0.70 4.58
CA SER A 94 -10.21 -2.02 4.35
C SER A 94 -10.42 -2.37 2.88
N LYS A 95 -10.15 -1.45 1.95
CA LYS A 95 -10.38 -1.63 0.52
C LYS A 95 -9.07 -1.83 -0.21
N ASP A 96 -9.06 -2.78 -1.13
CA ASP A 96 -7.90 -3.01 -1.98
C ASP A 96 -7.81 -1.89 -3.04
N SER A 97 -6.65 -1.27 -3.18
CA SER A 97 -6.44 -0.12 -4.07
C SER A 97 -6.72 -0.42 -5.54
N GLY A 98 -6.37 -1.60 -6.01
CA GLY A 98 -6.68 -2.08 -7.37
C GLY A 98 -8.08 -2.65 -7.51
N GLY A 99 -8.80 -2.82 -6.42
CA GLY A 99 -10.11 -3.45 -6.36
C GLY A 99 -10.07 -4.96 -6.15
N ASN A 100 -11.12 -5.49 -5.58
CA ASN A 100 -11.28 -6.94 -5.42
C ASN A 100 -11.98 -7.53 -6.66
N PRO A 101 -11.45 -8.58 -7.28
CA PRO A 101 -12.01 -9.18 -8.49
C PRO A 101 -13.44 -9.71 -8.34
N GLU A 102 -13.91 -10.02 -7.13
CA GLU A 102 -15.31 -10.37 -6.87
C GLU A 102 -16.26 -9.17 -6.94
N TYR A 103 -15.75 -7.96 -6.73
CA TYR A 103 -16.55 -6.73 -6.70
C TYR A 103 -16.37 -5.86 -7.94
N ILE A 104 -15.25 -5.93 -8.64
CA ILE A 104 -15.00 -5.17 -9.88
C ILE A 104 -16.15 -5.33 -10.88
N PRO A 105 -16.69 -6.55 -11.15
CA PRO A 105 -17.80 -6.72 -12.09
C PRO A 105 -19.15 -6.15 -11.63
N LYS A 106 -19.22 -5.60 -10.43
CA LYS A 106 -20.43 -4.91 -9.90
C LYS A 106 -20.35 -3.41 -10.07
N LEU A 107 -19.20 -2.87 -10.48
CA LEU A 107 -19.02 -1.44 -10.73
C LEU A 107 -19.71 -1.04 -12.04
N THR A 108 -20.43 0.07 -12.00
CA THR A 108 -21.04 0.66 -13.18
C THR A 108 -20.23 1.87 -13.65
N TYR A 109 -20.40 2.24 -14.90
CA TYR A 109 -19.76 3.43 -15.46
C TYR A 109 -20.20 4.71 -14.72
N GLU A 110 -21.46 4.81 -14.33
CA GLU A 110 -21.99 5.94 -13.56
C GLU A 110 -21.30 6.05 -12.19
N ALA A 111 -21.19 4.94 -11.45
CA ALA A 111 -20.51 4.93 -10.15
C ALA A 111 -19.02 5.30 -10.27
N TYR A 112 -18.37 4.88 -11.36
CA TYR A 112 -16.99 5.25 -11.68
C TYR A 112 -16.85 6.75 -11.94
N LEU A 113 -17.75 7.34 -12.75
CA LEU A 113 -17.75 8.78 -13.01
C LEU A 113 -18.07 9.60 -11.74
N ASP A 114 -19.02 9.14 -10.92
CA ASP A 114 -19.36 9.79 -9.66
C ASP A 114 -18.16 9.85 -8.71
N PHE A 115 -17.38 8.77 -8.64
CA PHE A 115 -16.13 8.74 -7.89
C PHE A 115 -15.12 9.74 -8.43
N TYR A 116 -14.91 9.76 -9.75
CA TYR A 116 -14.01 10.71 -10.39
C TYR A 116 -14.43 12.16 -10.09
N HIS A 117 -15.66 12.55 -10.38
CA HIS A 117 -16.16 13.91 -10.16
C HIS A 117 -16.17 14.34 -8.69
N LYS A 118 -16.24 13.38 -7.78
CA LYS A 118 -16.19 13.65 -6.34
C LYS A 118 -14.78 14.00 -5.87
N TYR A 119 -13.78 13.24 -6.29
CA TYR A 119 -12.45 13.30 -5.70
C TYR A 119 -11.40 13.98 -6.58
N TYR A 120 -11.54 13.92 -7.91
CA TYR A 120 -10.56 14.49 -8.86
C TYR A 120 -10.86 15.95 -9.13
N HIS A 121 -10.35 16.80 -8.25
CA HIS A 121 -10.47 18.24 -8.36
C HIS A 121 -9.17 18.90 -7.88
N PRO A 122 -8.68 20.00 -8.50
CA PRO A 122 -7.45 20.66 -8.06
C PRO A 122 -7.41 21.00 -6.57
N SER A 123 -8.58 21.36 -5.98
CA SER A 123 -8.68 21.61 -4.52
C SER A 123 -8.47 20.38 -3.64
N ASN A 124 -8.43 19.17 -4.22
CA ASN A 124 -8.17 17.90 -3.56
C ASN A 124 -6.89 17.25 -4.09
N SER A 125 -5.93 18.06 -4.51
CA SER A 125 -4.68 17.58 -5.07
C SER A 125 -3.49 18.29 -4.46
N TYR A 126 -2.35 17.60 -4.46
CA TYR A 126 -1.03 18.16 -4.19
C TYR A 126 -0.18 18.02 -5.45
N ILE A 127 0.42 19.11 -5.89
CA ILE A 127 1.36 19.13 -7.01
C ILE A 127 2.76 19.32 -6.44
N TYR A 128 3.63 18.35 -6.68
CA TYR A 128 4.99 18.34 -6.18
C TYR A 128 5.98 18.46 -7.33
N LEU A 129 6.79 19.50 -7.32
CA LEU A 129 7.87 19.74 -8.27
C LEU A 129 9.22 19.54 -7.60
N TYR A 130 10.09 18.78 -8.23
CA TYR A 130 11.44 18.50 -7.73
C TYR A 130 12.45 18.44 -8.88
N GLY A 131 13.52 19.17 -8.75
CA GLY A 131 14.64 19.16 -9.69
C GLY A 131 15.18 20.57 -9.98
N ASP A 132 16.10 20.62 -10.95
CA ASP A 132 16.69 21.87 -11.43
C ASP A 132 15.78 22.46 -12.53
N MET A 133 14.92 23.40 -12.14
CA MET A 133 13.95 24.03 -13.01
C MET A 133 13.68 25.49 -12.56
N ASP A 134 13.18 26.34 -13.44
CA ASP A 134 12.57 27.61 -13.04
C ASP A 134 11.20 27.35 -12.41
N VAL A 135 11.17 27.30 -11.09
CA VAL A 135 9.95 27.01 -10.32
C VAL A 135 8.88 28.07 -10.52
N VAL A 136 9.28 29.36 -10.64
CA VAL A 136 8.34 30.47 -10.83
C VAL A 136 7.63 30.32 -12.17
N GLU A 137 8.36 30.10 -13.25
CA GLU A 137 7.79 29.87 -14.57
C GLU A 137 6.81 28.67 -14.56
N ARG A 138 7.17 27.59 -13.83
CA ARG A 138 6.31 26.41 -13.73
C ARG A 138 5.02 26.69 -12.96
N LEU A 139 5.10 27.41 -11.86
CA LEU A 139 3.93 27.77 -11.05
C LEU A 139 3.00 28.74 -11.80
N GLU A 140 3.54 29.73 -12.50
CA GLU A 140 2.76 30.64 -13.35
C GLU A 140 2.05 29.90 -14.47
N TRP A 141 2.73 28.95 -15.12
CA TRP A 141 2.14 28.10 -16.14
C TRP A 141 1.03 27.19 -15.58
N LEU A 142 1.27 26.53 -14.44
CA LEU A 142 0.27 25.71 -13.76
C LEU A 142 -0.98 26.49 -13.40
N ASP A 143 -0.81 27.69 -12.83
CA ASP A 143 -1.94 28.54 -12.47
C ASP A 143 -2.74 28.93 -13.72
N LYS A 144 -2.06 29.44 -14.74
CA LYS A 144 -2.68 29.96 -15.97
C LYS A 144 -3.41 28.87 -16.76
N GLU A 145 -2.78 27.71 -16.97
CA GLU A 145 -3.31 26.69 -17.89
C GLU A 145 -4.26 25.70 -17.19
N TYR A 146 -4.16 25.55 -15.85
CA TYR A 146 -4.95 24.57 -15.12
C TYR A 146 -5.69 25.14 -13.90
N LEU A 147 -4.98 25.71 -12.90
CA LEU A 147 -5.58 25.93 -11.60
C LEU A 147 -6.59 27.07 -11.59
N SER A 148 -6.31 28.17 -12.29
CA SER A 148 -7.23 29.34 -12.42
C SER A 148 -8.53 29.04 -13.20
N LEU A 149 -8.62 27.88 -13.85
CA LEU A 149 -9.82 27.44 -14.54
C LEU A 149 -10.87 26.83 -13.60
N TYR A 150 -10.51 26.62 -12.34
CA TYR A 150 -11.36 25.98 -11.35
C TYR A 150 -11.62 26.89 -10.16
N ASP A 151 -12.86 26.99 -9.75
CA ASP A 151 -13.20 27.58 -8.46
C ASP A 151 -12.85 26.62 -7.31
N TYR A 152 -12.57 27.17 -6.13
CA TYR A 152 -12.35 26.33 -4.94
C TYR A 152 -13.56 25.49 -4.61
N LYS A 153 -13.36 24.19 -4.42
CA LYS A 153 -14.36 23.22 -4.00
C LYS A 153 -13.87 22.47 -2.78
N LYS A 154 -14.63 22.53 -1.68
CA LYS A 154 -14.32 21.66 -0.53
C LYS A 154 -14.68 20.22 -0.87
N VAL A 155 -13.66 19.35 -0.91
CA VAL A 155 -13.83 17.90 -1.09
C VAL A 155 -13.69 17.24 0.27
N ASN A 156 -14.66 16.43 0.65
CA ASN A 156 -14.58 15.61 1.88
C ASN A 156 -13.83 14.31 1.56
N SER A 157 -12.53 14.32 1.80
CA SER A 157 -11.61 13.21 1.59
C SER A 157 -10.87 12.80 2.87
N GLU A 158 -11.22 13.38 4.01
CA GLU A 158 -10.62 13.02 5.31
C GLU A 158 -10.85 11.54 5.65
N ILE A 159 -9.81 10.91 6.17
CA ILE A 159 -9.85 9.53 6.65
C ILE A 159 -9.91 9.55 8.16
N ASN A 160 -10.98 9.00 8.71
CA ASN A 160 -11.11 8.84 10.15
C ASN A 160 -10.21 7.68 10.63
N LYS A 161 -9.59 7.87 11.79
CA LYS A 161 -8.85 6.80 12.44
C LYS A 161 -9.78 5.64 12.81
N GLN A 162 -9.30 4.42 12.60
CA GLN A 162 -9.95 3.24 13.10
C GLN A 162 -9.89 3.25 14.63
N PRO A 163 -11.01 3.14 15.34
CA PRO A 163 -11.00 2.96 16.78
C PRO A 163 -10.28 1.67 17.19
N ALA A 164 -9.62 1.71 18.35
CA ALA A 164 -9.01 0.51 18.91
C ALA A 164 -10.05 -0.57 19.19
N PHE A 165 -9.68 -1.81 19.00
CA PHE A 165 -10.50 -2.95 19.40
C PHE A 165 -10.31 -3.25 20.88
N ASP A 166 -11.37 -3.70 21.54
CA ASP A 166 -11.33 -4.10 22.95
C ASP A 166 -10.60 -5.44 23.14
N GLU A 167 -10.61 -6.30 22.12
CA GLU A 167 -10.04 -7.64 22.13
C GLU A 167 -9.24 -7.93 20.87
N ILE A 168 -8.30 -8.89 20.97
CA ILE A 168 -7.60 -9.43 19.79
C ILE A 168 -8.61 -10.16 18.92
N LYS A 169 -8.57 -9.88 17.61
CA LYS A 169 -9.42 -10.55 16.61
C LYS A 169 -8.64 -11.65 15.92
N ASN A 170 -9.14 -12.87 16.01
CA ASN A 170 -8.65 -13.99 15.21
C ASN A 170 -9.45 -14.06 13.91
N VAL A 171 -8.75 -14.05 12.79
CA VAL A 171 -9.34 -14.09 11.45
C VAL A 171 -8.72 -15.22 10.66
N GLU A 172 -9.56 -16.03 10.03
CA GLU A 172 -9.14 -17.09 9.11
C GLU A 172 -9.64 -16.77 7.71
N ALA A 173 -8.79 -17.00 6.71
CA ALA A 173 -9.13 -16.86 5.30
C ALA A 173 -8.53 -18.00 4.50
N GLN A 174 -9.14 -18.29 3.35
CA GLN A 174 -8.67 -19.31 2.43
C GLN A 174 -8.06 -18.67 1.20
N TYR A 175 -7.04 -19.29 0.66
CA TYR A 175 -6.49 -18.96 -0.65
C TYR A 175 -6.44 -20.20 -1.55
N SER A 176 -6.36 -19.99 -2.86
CA SER A 176 -6.38 -21.06 -3.85
C SER A 176 -5.03 -21.75 -3.94
N ILE A 177 -5.06 -23.09 -3.94
CA ILE A 177 -3.93 -23.95 -4.27
C ILE A 177 -4.31 -24.84 -5.45
N THR A 178 -3.35 -25.51 -6.08
CA THR A 178 -3.64 -26.48 -7.15
C THR A 178 -4.27 -27.76 -6.58
N MET A 179 -5.02 -28.49 -7.40
CA MET A 179 -5.72 -29.71 -6.94
C MET A 179 -4.77 -30.80 -6.43
N ASP A 180 -3.54 -30.81 -6.93
CA ASP A 180 -2.52 -31.80 -6.59
C ASP A 180 -1.64 -31.38 -5.40
N ASP A 181 -1.79 -30.14 -4.90
CA ASP A 181 -1.03 -29.65 -3.77
C ASP A 181 -1.56 -30.19 -2.42
N SER A 182 -0.63 -30.59 -1.56
CA SER A 182 -0.93 -30.86 -0.15
C SER A 182 -1.26 -29.55 0.58
N GLN A 183 -2.16 -29.59 1.55
CA GLN A 183 -2.44 -28.49 2.45
C GLN A 183 -1.39 -28.37 3.59
N GLU A 184 -0.54 -29.37 3.75
CA GLU A 184 0.51 -29.39 4.75
C GLU A 184 1.57 -28.35 4.43
N ASN A 185 2.00 -27.60 5.43
CA ASN A 185 2.98 -26.50 5.30
C ASN A 185 2.55 -25.46 4.25
N LYS A 186 1.26 -25.12 4.18
CA LYS A 186 0.71 -24.10 3.27
C LYS A 186 0.02 -22.96 4.03
N THR A 187 0.04 -22.96 5.35
CA THR A 187 -0.58 -21.91 6.14
C THR A 187 0.36 -20.72 6.29
N TYR A 188 -0.20 -19.52 6.12
CA TYR A 188 0.44 -18.25 6.43
C TYR A 188 -0.12 -17.77 7.76
N LEU A 189 0.73 -17.57 8.75
CA LEU A 189 0.37 -17.03 10.05
C LEU A 189 0.84 -15.59 10.14
N SER A 190 0.02 -14.71 10.67
CA SER A 190 0.41 -13.33 10.91
C SER A 190 -0.12 -12.78 12.23
N TYR A 191 0.72 -12.03 12.94
CA TYR A 191 0.39 -11.30 14.15
C TYR A 191 0.55 -9.81 13.87
N ASN A 192 -0.53 -9.04 13.94
CA ASN A 192 -0.60 -7.70 13.42
C ASN A 192 -1.04 -6.70 14.50
N ARG A 193 -0.40 -5.54 14.53
CA ARG A 193 -0.73 -4.45 15.45
C ARG A 193 -0.72 -3.11 14.74
N VAL A 194 -1.74 -2.30 15.00
CA VAL A 194 -1.70 -0.88 14.69
C VAL A 194 -0.81 -0.19 15.73
N VAL A 195 0.21 0.54 15.27
CA VAL A 195 1.27 1.09 16.11
C VAL A 195 1.37 2.60 15.99
N GLY A 196 0.49 3.29 16.70
CA GLY A 196 0.53 4.75 16.77
C GLY A 196 -0.14 5.45 15.59
N ASP A 197 0.50 6.52 15.15
CA ASP A 197 -0.01 7.49 14.19
C ASP A 197 1.15 7.96 13.31
N SER A 198 0.94 8.08 12.01
CA SER A 198 1.95 8.54 11.05
C SER A 198 2.40 9.99 11.28
N LEU A 199 1.65 10.78 12.07
CA LEU A 199 1.99 12.14 12.45
C LEU A 199 2.92 12.21 13.69
N ASP A 200 3.09 11.10 14.42
CA ASP A 200 4.11 10.98 15.47
C ASP A 200 5.45 10.57 14.84
N GLU A 201 6.25 11.57 14.44
CA GLU A 201 7.52 11.35 13.75
C GLU A 201 8.51 10.48 14.54
N MET A 202 8.53 10.63 15.86
CA MET A 202 9.44 9.87 16.73
C MET A 202 9.02 8.39 16.75
N LEU A 203 7.76 8.14 16.96
CA LEU A 203 7.22 6.77 16.99
C LEU A 203 7.35 6.10 15.62
N TYR A 204 7.07 6.85 14.55
CA TYR A 204 7.26 6.41 13.18
C TYR A 204 8.69 5.94 12.90
N GLN A 205 9.70 6.73 13.27
CA GLN A 205 11.11 6.36 13.12
C GLN A 205 11.51 5.19 14.03
N ALA A 206 10.99 5.17 15.25
CA ALA A 206 11.30 4.12 16.21
C ALA A 206 10.86 2.73 15.70
N PHE A 207 9.68 2.62 15.10
CA PHE A 207 9.19 1.34 14.57
C PHE A 207 9.95 0.86 13.34
N ASP A 208 10.48 1.76 12.49
CA ASP A 208 11.39 1.37 11.39
C ASP A 208 12.66 0.70 11.92
N VAL A 209 13.22 1.25 13.00
CA VAL A 209 14.40 0.67 13.68
C VAL A 209 14.06 -0.61 14.43
N LEU A 210 12.86 -0.68 15.05
CA LEU A 210 12.39 -1.86 15.77
C LEU A 210 12.14 -3.06 14.86
N ASP A 211 11.64 -2.85 13.64
CA ASP A 211 11.54 -3.94 12.65
C ASP A 211 12.90 -4.59 12.43
N TYR A 212 13.92 -3.79 12.20
CA TYR A 212 15.28 -4.31 12.04
C TYR A 212 15.77 -5.08 13.26
N ALA A 213 15.61 -4.52 14.45
CA ALA A 213 16.15 -5.09 15.70
C ALA A 213 15.41 -6.34 16.18
N LEU A 214 14.11 -6.46 15.88
CA LEU A 214 13.26 -7.55 16.38
C LEU A 214 13.12 -8.71 15.39
N VAL A 215 13.20 -8.44 14.08
CA VAL A 215 12.86 -9.43 13.04
C VAL A 215 13.88 -9.50 11.92
N SER A 216 14.29 -8.35 11.35
CA SER A 216 15.02 -8.35 10.08
C SER A 216 16.52 -8.56 10.22
N SER A 217 17.12 -8.26 11.38
CA SER A 217 18.55 -8.45 11.60
C SER A 217 18.93 -9.93 11.80
N PRO A 218 20.18 -10.32 11.49
CA PRO A 218 20.66 -11.67 11.80
C PRO A 218 20.55 -11.97 13.31
N GLY A 219 19.91 -13.09 13.67
CA GLY A 219 19.69 -13.48 15.06
C GLY A 219 18.68 -12.60 15.82
N ALA A 220 17.83 -11.88 15.10
CA ALA A 220 16.75 -11.09 15.70
C ALA A 220 15.84 -11.96 16.56
N PRO A 221 15.47 -11.48 17.77
CA PRO A 221 14.90 -12.36 18.82
C PRO A 221 13.59 -13.02 18.39
N VAL A 222 12.68 -12.32 17.74
CA VAL A 222 11.39 -12.91 17.35
C VAL A 222 11.56 -13.89 16.19
N LYS A 223 12.33 -13.50 15.17
CA LYS A 223 12.63 -14.39 14.04
C LYS A 223 13.31 -15.66 14.50
N GLN A 224 14.33 -15.55 15.37
CA GLN A 224 15.09 -16.70 15.84
C GLN A 224 14.20 -17.63 16.68
N ALA A 225 13.39 -17.09 17.58
CA ALA A 225 12.50 -17.90 18.40
C ALA A 225 11.48 -18.70 17.57
N LEU A 226 10.93 -18.11 16.51
CA LEU A 226 10.00 -18.79 15.60
C LEU A 226 10.70 -19.87 14.78
N ILE A 227 11.91 -19.60 14.27
CA ILE A 227 12.72 -20.59 13.55
C ILE A 227 13.09 -21.77 14.47
N ASP A 228 13.54 -21.51 15.70
CA ASP A 228 13.94 -22.55 16.64
C ASP A 228 12.76 -23.44 17.05
N ALA A 229 11.54 -22.91 17.03
CA ALA A 229 10.31 -23.66 17.24
C ALA A 229 9.79 -24.40 15.99
N GLY A 230 10.42 -24.20 14.83
CA GLY A 230 9.97 -24.81 13.57
C GLY A 230 8.65 -24.25 13.05
N ILE A 231 8.36 -22.98 13.33
CA ILE A 231 7.17 -22.28 12.83
C ILE A 231 7.43 -21.72 11.43
N GLY A 232 6.90 -22.40 10.44
CA GLY A 232 7.05 -22.02 9.03
C GLY A 232 8.47 -22.18 8.47
N ASP A 233 8.59 -21.99 7.17
CA ASP A 233 9.88 -22.06 6.45
C ASP A 233 10.54 -20.69 6.32
N ASP A 234 9.76 -19.60 6.34
CA ASP A 234 10.24 -18.23 6.27
C ASP A 234 9.48 -17.34 7.26
N VAL A 235 10.25 -16.54 8.00
CA VAL A 235 9.75 -15.60 8.99
C VAL A 235 10.27 -14.21 8.69
N TYR A 236 9.38 -13.24 8.61
CA TYR A 236 9.76 -11.84 8.40
C TYR A 236 8.87 -10.87 9.20
N GLY A 237 9.36 -9.66 9.39
CA GLY A 237 8.59 -8.52 9.87
C GLY A 237 8.15 -7.63 8.73
N SER A 238 7.13 -6.85 8.97
CA SER A 238 6.69 -5.79 8.06
C SER A 238 6.22 -4.60 8.88
N TYR A 239 6.78 -3.44 8.58
CA TYR A 239 6.32 -2.16 9.10
C TYR A 239 5.76 -1.32 7.96
N ASP A 240 4.43 -1.32 7.81
CA ASP A 240 3.77 -0.43 6.86
C ASP A 240 3.45 0.91 7.52
N ALA A 241 4.31 1.87 7.21
CA ALA A 241 4.20 3.25 7.64
C ALA A 241 3.58 4.14 6.55
N GLY A 242 3.02 3.56 5.49
CA GLY A 242 2.46 4.28 4.33
C GLY A 242 1.05 4.83 4.51
N ILE A 243 0.42 4.57 5.64
CA ILE A 243 -0.97 4.89 5.96
C ILE A 243 -1.07 5.70 7.26
N LEU A 244 -2.25 6.28 7.54
CA LEU A 244 -2.50 7.14 8.71
C LEU A 244 -2.14 6.47 10.04
N GLN A 245 -2.53 5.21 10.20
CA GLN A 245 -2.23 4.41 11.39
C GLN A 245 -1.33 3.24 10.98
N PRO A 246 0.00 3.36 11.17
CA PRO A 246 0.96 2.35 10.74
C PRO A 246 0.67 0.96 11.32
N VAL A 247 0.99 -0.06 10.55
CA VAL A 247 0.83 -1.47 10.94
C VAL A 247 2.19 -2.12 11.09
N PHE A 248 2.38 -2.82 12.20
CA PHE A 248 3.52 -3.69 12.42
C PHE A 248 3.05 -5.14 12.43
N SER A 249 3.69 -5.98 11.63
CA SER A 249 3.32 -7.38 11.43
C SER A 249 4.51 -8.31 11.63
N PHE A 250 4.24 -9.48 12.22
CA PHE A 250 5.11 -10.65 12.19
C PHE A 250 4.42 -11.69 11.32
N VAL A 251 5.14 -12.28 10.38
CA VAL A 251 4.59 -13.25 9.42
C VAL A 251 5.46 -14.49 9.38
N ALA A 252 4.81 -15.67 9.44
CA ALA A 252 5.45 -16.95 9.15
C ALA A 252 4.74 -17.59 7.95
N LYS A 253 5.51 -17.95 6.93
CA LYS A 253 5.02 -18.63 5.72
C LYS A 253 5.27 -20.13 5.79
N ASN A 254 4.44 -20.88 5.10
CA ASN A 254 4.56 -22.32 4.99
C ASN A 254 4.53 -23.04 6.36
N ALA A 255 3.74 -22.52 7.28
CA ALA A 255 3.43 -23.12 8.56
C ALA A 255 2.22 -24.08 8.44
N ASN A 256 1.78 -24.62 9.56
CA ASN A 256 0.53 -25.38 9.68
C ASN A 256 -0.49 -24.61 10.53
N ALA A 257 -1.77 -24.75 10.24
CA ALA A 257 -2.83 -24.07 11.00
C ALA A 257 -2.80 -24.43 12.50
N SER A 258 -2.39 -25.64 12.85
CA SER A 258 -2.24 -26.11 14.24
C SER A 258 -1.16 -25.38 15.03
N GLN A 259 -0.29 -24.61 14.38
CA GLN A 259 0.79 -23.85 15.02
C GLN A 259 0.38 -22.41 15.37
N ALA A 260 -0.86 -22.00 15.11
CA ALA A 260 -1.31 -20.62 15.29
C ALA A 260 -1.16 -20.13 16.75
N ASP A 261 -1.62 -20.91 17.74
CA ASP A 261 -1.54 -20.54 19.15
C ASP A 261 -0.07 -20.49 19.65
N GLU A 262 0.76 -21.40 19.16
CA GLU A 262 2.18 -21.43 19.48
C GLU A 262 2.91 -20.23 18.87
N PHE A 263 2.60 -19.87 17.61
CA PHE A 263 3.12 -18.69 16.92
C PHE A 263 2.82 -17.40 17.71
N GLU A 264 1.57 -17.19 18.12
CA GLU A 264 1.18 -16.03 18.92
C GLU A 264 1.92 -16.03 20.27
N SER A 265 1.94 -17.16 20.98
CA SER A 265 2.58 -17.29 22.28
C SER A 265 4.08 -17.01 22.25
N ILE A 266 4.78 -17.49 21.22
CA ILE A 266 6.22 -17.23 21.03
C ILE A 266 6.48 -15.74 20.84
N ILE A 267 5.72 -15.06 19.98
CA ILE A 267 5.88 -13.63 19.72
C ILE A 267 5.66 -12.84 21.01
N GLU A 268 4.54 -13.07 21.71
CA GLU A 268 4.22 -12.34 22.93
C GLU A 268 5.26 -12.56 24.05
N ASN A 269 5.69 -13.82 24.24
CA ASN A 269 6.67 -14.14 25.28
C ASN A 269 8.05 -13.54 24.94
N THR A 270 8.45 -13.58 23.67
CA THR A 270 9.71 -12.99 23.23
C THR A 270 9.68 -11.47 23.40
N LEU A 271 8.58 -10.80 23.02
CA LEU A 271 8.43 -9.35 23.22
C LEU A 271 8.43 -8.98 24.71
N LYS A 272 7.75 -9.75 25.57
CA LYS A 272 7.78 -9.55 27.04
C LYS A 272 9.20 -9.68 27.60
N GLU A 273 9.97 -10.64 27.11
CA GLU A 273 11.36 -10.82 27.55
C GLU A 273 12.26 -9.69 27.05
N VAL A 274 12.09 -9.24 25.79
CA VAL A 274 12.82 -8.08 25.25
C VAL A 274 12.52 -6.80 26.03
N VAL A 275 11.27 -6.58 26.45
CA VAL A 275 10.90 -5.44 27.29
C VAL A 275 11.62 -5.49 28.63
N LYS A 276 11.78 -6.68 29.22
CA LYS A 276 12.38 -6.90 30.53
C LYS A 276 13.91 -6.84 30.49
N THR A 277 14.55 -7.38 29.46
CA THR A 277 16.01 -7.47 29.32
C THR A 277 16.64 -6.32 28.57
N GLY A 278 15.84 -5.61 27.79
CA GLY A 278 16.25 -4.56 26.85
C GLY A 278 16.58 -5.13 25.47
N ILE A 279 16.53 -4.23 24.48
CA ILE A 279 16.90 -4.55 23.09
C ILE A 279 18.42 -4.62 22.96
N ASN A 280 18.91 -5.53 22.13
CA ASN A 280 20.33 -5.59 21.79
C ASN A 280 20.80 -4.25 21.20
N LYS A 281 21.76 -3.60 21.88
CA LYS A 281 22.26 -2.27 21.49
C LYS A 281 22.95 -2.25 20.15
N GLU A 282 23.64 -3.30 19.77
CA GLU A 282 24.34 -3.40 18.49
C GLU A 282 23.33 -3.51 17.34
N ALA A 283 22.27 -4.31 17.50
CA ALA A 283 21.19 -4.42 16.54
C ALA A 283 20.42 -3.09 16.41
N LEU A 284 20.17 -2.40 17.53
CA LEU A 284 19.52 -1.09 17.51
C LEU A 284 20.36 -0.04 16.77
N LEU A 285 21.66 0.02 17.07
CA LEU A 285 22.58 0.94 16.38
C LEU A 285 22.73 0.60 14.90
N ALA A 286 22.76 -0.68 14.55
CA ALA A 286 22.80 -1.11 13.16
C ALA A 286 21.53 -0.70 12.40
N GLY A 287 20.35 -0.82 13.01
CA GLY A 287 19.09 -0.34 12.45
C GLY A 287 19.08 1.18 12.23
N ILE A 288 19.49 1.95 13.24
CA ILE A 288 19.62 3.41 13.12
C ILE A 288 20.58 3.80 12.00
N ASN A 289 21.79 3.20 11.98
CA ASN A 289 22.79 3.50 10.96
C ASN A 289 22.31 3.12 9.56
N SER A 290 21.59 1.99 9.42
CA SER A 290 21.01 1.57 8.14
C SER A 290 19.96 2.56 7.64
N SER A 291 19.06 3.02 8.50
CA SER A 291 18.03 4.02 8.16
C SER A 291 18.67 5.37 7.83
N GLU A 292 19.65 5.82 8.61
CA GLU A 292 20.40 7.05 8.35
C GLU A 292 21.16 6.96 7.01
N PHE A 293 21.84 5.86 6.75
CA PHE A 293 22.57 5.64 5.50
C PHE A 293 21.63 5.69 4.29
N LYS A 294 20.52 4.95 4.33
CA LYS A 294 19.51 4.98 3.26
C LYS A 294 18.98 6.39 3.00
N PHE A 295 18.77 7.17 4.06
CA PHE A 295 18.29 8.54 3.93
C PHE A 295 19.34 9.48 3.34
N ARG A 296 20.60 9.40 3.78
CA ARG A 296 21.70 10.29 3.33
C ARG A 296 22.14 10.00 1.91
N GLU A 297 22.34 8.73 1.58
CA GLU A 297 22.73 8.32 0.23
C GLU A 297 21.60 8.57 -0.76
N ALA A 298 20.35 8.45 -0.30
CA ALA A 298 19.16 8.55 -1.13
C ALA A 298 19.31 7.71 -2.41
N ASP A 299 19.96 6.54 -2.26
CA ASP A 299 20.06 5.55 -3.32
C ASP A 299 18.78 4.71 -3.32
N PHE A 300 17.94 5.00 -4.28
CA PHE A 300 16.66 4.33 -4.47
C PHE A 300 16.68 3.44 -5.73
N GLY A 301 17.85 3.00 -6.12
CA GLY A 301 18.08 2.19 -7.31
C GLY A 301 17.67 2.94 -8.58
N GLN A 302 16.72 2.38 -9.32
CA GLN A 302 16.25 2.96 -10.58
C GLN A 302 15.20 4.08 -10.41
N PHE A 303 14.75 4.35 -9.18
CA PHE A 303 13.72 5.36 -8.94
C PHE A 303 14.34 6.75 -8.74
N PRO A 304 13.79 7.83 -9.37
CA PRO A 304 14.23 9.19 -9.13
C PRO A 304 14.09 9.59 -7.67
N LYS A 305 15.10 10.28 -7.11
CA LYS A 305 15.10 10.74 -5.71
C LYS A 305 13.86 11.57 -5.38
N GLY A 306 13.48 12.49 -6.28
CA GLY A 306 12.31 13.33 -6.11
C GLY A 306 11.02 12.56 -5.96
N LEU A 307 10.84 11.47 -6.70
CA LEU A 307 9.67 10.59 -6.57
C LEU A 307 9.52 10.05 -5.16
N LEU A 308 10.58 9.47 -4.61
CA LEU A 308 10.50 8.85 -3.28
C LEU A 308 10.40 9.89 -2.16
N PHE A 309 11.03 11.05 -2.31
CA PHE A 309 10.82 12.16 -1.38
C PHE A 309 9.37 12.67 -1.44
N GLY A 310 8.80 12.84 -2.64
CA GLY A 310 7.40 13.22 -2.83
C GLY A 310 6.43 12.23 -2.20
N ILE A 311 6.62 10.93 -2.44
CA ILE A 311 5.77 9.88 -1.84
C ILE A 311 5.85 9.91 -0.30
N LYS A 312 7.04 10.09 0.27
CA LYS A 312 7.21 10.21 1.72
C LYS A 312 6.51 11.46 2.27
N LEU A 313 6.65 12.59 1.58
CA LEU A 313 5.99 13.85 1.96
C LEU A 313 4.46 13.71 1.92
N PHE A 314 3.91 13.12 0.87
CA PHE A 314 2.48 12.91 0.74
C PHE A 314 1.86 11.96 1.77
N ARG A 315 2.64 11.11 2.41
CA ARG A 315 2.19 10.31 3.54
C ARG A 315 1.75 11.17 4.73
N GLN A 316 2.41 12.31 4.94
CA GLN A 316 2.11 13.24 6.04
C GLN A 316 1.10 14.32 5.66
N LEU A 317 1.01 14.68 4.38
CA LEU A 317 0.12 15.74 3.90
C LEU A 317 -1.29 15.23 3.53
N ALA A 318 -1.42 13.95 3.21
CA ALA A 318 -2.69 13.34 2.79
C ALA A 318 -3.59 12.91 3.99
N VAL A 319 -3.22 13.31 5.20
CA VAL A 319 -3.91 12.95 6.45
C VAL A 319 -4.66 14.15 7.01
#